data_81e4d9b3bc811148e64fc6403a5d5787
#
_entry.id   81e4d9b3bc811148e64fc6403a5d5787
#
_cell.length_a   1.000
_cell.length_b   1.000
_cell.length_c   1.000
_cell.angle_alpha   90.00
_cell.angle_beta   90.00
_cell.angle_gamma   90.00
#
_symmetry.space_group_name_H-M   'P 1'
#
loop_
_entity.id
_entity.type
_entity.pdbx_description
1 polymer ?
#
loop_
_entity_poly.entity_id
_entity_poly.type
_entity_poly.pdbx_seq_one_letter_code
_entity_poly.pdbx_strand_id
1 'polypeptide(L)'
;MLLNYIMIEALISSKTRIKLLLKFFLNSSNKSYLRGLETEFGDSTNGIRLELNKLEEAGLLKTRINGNKKIFQADANHPLFDDIHNILLKFTGLDKVIEKVIENLGQLEHVFLVGKLAKGLSSDIIDLVFIGDIDKNYLFSVVQKVEVNLNKTFYLHFLQM
;
A
#
# COMPACT_ATOMS: atom_id res chain seq x y z
N MET A 1 13.38 0.82 13.01
CA MET A 1 12.07 0.11 12.91
C MET A 1 11.29 0.10 14.22
N LEU A 2 11.84 -0.30 15.37
CA LEU A 2 11.12 -0.28 16.67
C LEU A 2 10.63 1.11 17.07
N LEU A 3 11.45 2.15 16.88
CA LEU A 3 11.11 3.52 17.30
C LEU A 3 9.90 4.08 16.53
N ASN A 4 9.80 3.80 15.23
CA ASN A 4 8.67 4.27 14.42
C ASN A 4 7.37 3.55 14.81
N TYR A 5 7.43 2.28 15.20
CA TYR A 5 6.28 1.52 15.66
C TYR A 5 5.72 2.09 16.99
N ILE A 6 6.60 2.40 17.94
CA ILE A 6 6.22 3.03 19.22
C ILE A 6 5.58 4.40 19.00
N MET A 7 6.06 5.18 18.02
CA MET A 7 5.53 6.52 17.75
C MET A 7 4.09 6.49 17.21
N ILE A 8 3.77 5.59 16.28
CA ILE A 8 2.40 5.55 15.74
C ILE A 8 1.41 4.94 16.75
N GLU A 9 1.83 3.98 17.57
CA GLU A 9 1.00 3.44 18.65
C GLU A 9 0.69 4.48 19.74
N ALA A 10 1.57 5.46 19.94
CA ALA A 10 1.29 6.59 20.84
C ALA A 10 0.19 7.52 20.29
N LEU A 11 0.06 7.63 18.97
CA LEU A 11 -0.98 8.43 18.31
C LEU A 11 -2.26 7.62 18.07
N ILE A 12 -2.11 6.33 17.75
CA ILE A 12 -3.21 5.43 17.39
C ILE A 12 -3.14 4.19 18.29
N SER A 13 -3.92 4.17 19.33
CA SER A 13 -3.93 3.09 20.33
C SER A 13 -4.48 1.75 19.82
N SER A 14 -5.27 1.76 18.74
CA SER A 14 -5.87 0.54 18.18
C SER A 14 -4.96 -0.09 17.13
N LYS A 15 -4.39 -1.25 17.45
CA LYS A 15 -3.58 -2.04 16.52
C LYS A 15 -4.37 -2.44 15.27
N THR A 16 -5.64 -2.80 15.42
CA THR A 16 -6.54 -3.12 14.31
C THR A 16 -6.71 -1.91 13.38
N ARG A 17 -6.84 -0.69 13.94
CA ARG A 17 -6.92 0.54 13.14
C ARG A 17 -5.64 0.77 12.34
N ILE A 18 -4.47 0.59 12.94
CA ILE A 18 -3.19 0.71 12.23
C ILE A 18 -3.14 -0.26 11.05
N LYS A 19 -3.53 -1.53 11.23
CA LYS A 19 -3.58 -2.52 10.15
C LYS A 19 -4.53 -2.10 9.02
N LEU A 20 -5.71 -1.58 9.36
CA LEU A 20 -6.69 -1.08 8.38
C LEU A 20 -6.17 0.13 7.61
N LEU A 21 -5.54 1.08 8.29
CA LEU A 21 -4.94 2.24 7.65
C LEU A 21 -3.83 1.82 6.68
N LEU A 22 -2.93 0.94 7.09
CA LEU A 22 -1.90 0.38 6.21
C LEU A 22 -2.50 -0.32 4.99
N LYS A 23 -3.54 -1.15 5.21
CA LYS A 23 -4.22 -1.90 4.14
C LYS A 23 -4.83 -1.01 3.07
N PHE A 24 -5.53 0.04 3.48
CA PHE A 24 -6.33 0.86 2.57
C PHE A 24 -5.64 2.14 2.11
N PHE A 25 -4.75 2.73 2.92
CA PHE A 25 -4.16 4.03 2.61
C PHE A 25 -2.76 3.96 2.00
N LEU A 26 -2.01 2.88 2.16
CA LEU A 26 -0.78 2.69 1.36
C LEU A 26 -1.11 2.41 -0.11
N ASN A 27 -2.25 1.75 -0.37
CA ASN A 27 -2.74 1.51 -1.72
C ASN A 27 -4.25 1.72 -1.76
N SER A 28 -4.69 2.86 -2.29
CA SER A 28 -6.11 3.25 -2.37
C SER A 28 -6.95 2.35 -3.28
N SER A 29 -6.34 1.55 -4.13
CA SER A 29 -7.05 0.57 -4.97
C SER A 29 -7.43 -0.70 -4.21
N ASN A 30 -6.86 -0.94 -3.01
CA ASN A 30 -7.18 -2.09 -2.20
C ASN A 30 -8.65 -2.09 -1.76
N LYS A 31 -9.27 -3.24 -1.94
CA LYS A 31 -10.66 -3.52 -1.55
C LYS A 31 -10.68 -4.74 -0.65
N SER A 32 -11.49 -4.69 0.39
CA SER A 32 -11.68 -5.85 1.25
C SER A 32 -13.06 -5.82 1.90
N TYR A 33 -13.44 -6.93 2.53
CA TYR A 33 -14.67 -7.10 3.29
C TYR A 33 -14.35 -7.71 4.65
N LEU A 34 -15.28 -7.59 5.60
CA LEU A 34 -15.07 -7.91 7.01
C LEU A 34 -14.41 -9.29 7.24
N ARG A 35 -14.97 -10.36 6.65
CA ARG A 35 -14.43 -11.72 6.83
C ARG A 35 -13.07 -11.92 6.16
N GLY A 36 -12.81 -11.22 5.05
CA GLY A 36 -11.50 -11.23 4.40
C GLY A 36 -10.42 -10.63 5.30
N LEU A 37 -10.74 -9.50 5.95
CA LEU A 37 -9.85 -8.85 6.90
C LEU A 37 -9.63 -9.67 8.18
N GLU A 38 -10.67 -10.35 8.66
CA GLU A 38 -10.55 -11.28 9.80
C GLU A 38 -9.52 -12.38 9.50
N THR A 39 -9.62 -13.01 8.35
CA THR A 39 -8.67 -14.04 7.93
C THR A 39 -7.25 -13.49 7.77
N GLU A 40 -7.12 -12.28 7.21
CA GLU A 40 -5.82 -11.65 6.95
C GLU A 40 -5.14 -11.17 8.23
N PHE A 41 -5.89 -10.57 9.16
CA PHE A 41 -5.33 -9.90 10.35
C PHE A 41 -5.23 -10.81 11.56
N GLY A 42 -6.05 -11.87 11.63
CA GLY A 42 -6.20 -12.71 12.81
C GLY A 42 -6.85 -12.00 14.02
N ASP A 43 -7.45 -10.83 13.78
CA ASP A 43 -8.12 -10.04 14.81
C ASP A 43 -9.60 -10.46 14.93
N SER A 44 -10.26 -10.13 16.05
CA SER A 44 -11.68 -10.44 16.23
C SER A 44 -12.56 -9.71 15.21
N THR A 45 -13.55 -10.42 14.66
CA THR A 45 -14.54 -9.85 13.72
C THR A 45 -15.18 -8.58 14.27
N ASN A 46 -15.51 -8.56 15.56
CA ASN A 46 -16.13 -7.40 16.19
C ASN A 46 -15.17 -6.20 16.29
N GLY A 47 -13.90 -6.43 16.64
CA GLY A 47 -12.88 -5.38 16.67
C GLY A 47 -12.67 -4.74 15.29
N ILE A 48 -12.56 -5.56 14.25
CA ILE A 48 -12.42 -5.07 12.87
C ILE A 48 -13.66 -4.28 12.45
N ARG A 49 -14.87 -4.80 12.74
CA ARG A 49 -16.15 -4.13 12.41
C ARG A 49 -16.25 -2.74 13.05
N LEU A 50 -15.91 -2.61 14.33
CA LEU A 50 -15.96 -1.34 15.03
C LEU A 50 -15.02 -0.31 14.41
N GLU A 51 -13.81 -0.71 14.05
CA GLU A 51 -12.85 0.20 13.44
C GLU A 51 -13.24 0.55 11.99
N LEU A 52 -13.75 -0.39 11.21
CA LEU A 52 -14.28 -0.12 9.86
C LEU A 52 -15.43 0.89 9.89
N ASN A 53 -16.37 0.73 10.83
CA ASN A 53 -17.50 1.66 10.98
C ASN A 53 -17.02 3.07 11.32
N LYS A 54 -16.05 3.22 12.24
CA LYS A 54 -15.47 4.52 12.58
C LYS A 54 -14.80 5.20 11.38
N LEU A 55 -14.05 4.45 10.58
CA LEU A 55 -13.39 4.98 9.40
C LEU A 55 -14.39 5.34 8.29
N GLU A 56 -15.47 4.57 8.15
CA GLU A 56 -16.58 4.87 7.23
C GLU A 56 -17.34 6.11 7.66
N GLU A 57 -17.73 6.21 8.94
CA GLU A 57 -18.43 7.38 9.52
C GLU A 57 -17.61 8.66 9.38
N ALA A 58 -16.29 8.55 9.46
CA ALA A 58 -15.38 9.67 9.22
C ALA A 58 -15.19 10.00 7.72
N GLY A 59 -15.79 9.24 6.80
CA GLY A 59 -15.64 9.43 5.36
C GLY A 59 -14.28 8.97 4.80
N LEU A 60 -13.44 8.37 5.62
CA LEU A 60 -12.11 7.87 5.21
C LEU A 60 -12.21 6.60 4.35
N LEU A 61 -13.24 5.80 4.57
CA LEU A 61 -13.57 4.64 3.74
C LEU A 61 -14.90 4.86 3.04
N LYS A 62 -14.94 4.55 1.76
CA LYS A 62 -16.16 4.38 0.98
C LYS A 62 -16.52 2.92 0.87
N THR A 63 -17.81 2.65 0.77
CA THR A 63 -18.34 1.28 0.73
C THR A 63 -19.24 1.07 -0.48
N ARG A 64 -19.33 -0.19 -0.89
CA ARG A 64 -20.29 -0.67 -1.87
C ARG A 64 -20.76 -2.08 -1.51
N ILE A 65 -21.99 -2.39 -1.87
CA ILE A 65 -22.53 -3.74 -1.73
C ILE A 65 -22.20 -4.53 -3.00
N ASN A 66 -21.69 -5.73 -2.82
CA ASN A 66 -21.46 -6.70 -3.88
C ASN A 66 -22.00 -8.07 -3.44
N GLY A 67 -23.18 -8.42 -3.92
CA GLY A 67 -23.94 -9.56 -3.42
C GLY A 67 -24.28 -9.38 -1.93
N ASN A 68 -23.89 -10.33 -1.10
CA ASN A 68 -24.08 -10.26 0.35
C ASN A 68 -22.87 -9.67 1.11
N LYS A 69 -21.91 -9.08 0.41
CA LYS A 69 -20.69 -8.51 1.00
C LYS A 69 -20.68 -6.99 0.92
N LYS A 70 -20.39 -6.34 2.04
CA LYS A 70 -20.04 -4.93 2.09
C LYS A 70 -18.53 -4.80 1.84
N ILE A 71 -18.15 -4.17 0.74
CA ILE A 71 -16.77 -3.96 0.32
C ILE A 71 -16.34 -2.57 0.75
N PHE A 72 -15.20 -2.48 1.41
CA PHE A 72 -14.55 -1.26 1.88
C PHE A 72 -13.35 -0.91 1.00
N GLN A 73 -13.13 0.37 0.79
CA GLN A 73 -12.00 0.94 0.04
C GLN A 73 -11.72 2.34 0.57
N ALA A 74 -10.46 2.78 0.58
CA ALA A 74 -10.14 4.17 0.93
C ALA A 74 -10.81 5.15 -0.04
N ASP A 75 -11.29 6.27 0.50
CA ASP A 75 -11.73 7.38 -0.34
C ASP A 75 -10.52 8.29 -0.64
N ALA A 76 -9.94 8.11 -1.81
CA ALA A 76 -8.79 8.91 -2.25
C ALA A 76 -9.10 10.39 -2.46
N ASN A 77 -10.39 10.78 -2.50
CA ASN A 77 -10.81 12.19 -2.58
C ASN A 77 -11.00 12.82 -1.19
N HIS A 78 -10.86 12.06 -0.11
CA HIS A 78 -10.96 12.62 1.23
C HIS A 78 -9.83 13.62 1.48
N PRO A 79 -10.09 14.82 2.05
CA PRO A 79 -9.07 15.87 2.25
C PRO A 79 -7.83 15.43 3.00
N LEU A 80 -7.95 14.47 3.92
CA LEU A 80 -6.82 13.93 4.70
C LEU A 80 -6.15 12.70 4.07
N PHE A 81 -6.56 12.27 2.86
CA PHE A 81 -6.02 11.03 2.29
C PHE A 81 -4.51 11.08 2.11
N ASP A 82 -3.99 12.14 1.47
CA ASP A 82 -2.56 12.29 1.19
C ASP A 82 -1.74 12.43 2.48
N ASP A 83 -2.26 13.15 3.49
CA ASP A 83 -1.58 13.28 4.77
C ASP A 83 -1.46 11.95 5.50
N ILE A 84 -2.54 11.17 5.55
CA ILE A 84 -2.54 9.82 6.14
C ILE A 84 -1.58 8.90 5.37
N HIS A 85 -1.64 8.91 4.03
CA HIS A 85 -0.74 8.15 3.17
C HIS A 85 0.73 8.47 3.47
N ASN A 86 1.09 9.75 3.54
CA ASN A 86 2.45 10.21 3.82
C ASN A 86 2.92 9.83 5.23
N ILE A 87 2.05 9.91 6.23
CA ILE A 87 2.35 9.44 7.59
C ILE A 87 2.66 7.93 7.57
N LEU A 88 1.89 7.13 6.85
CA LEU A 88 2.09 5.69 6.77
C LEU A 88 3.35 5.33 5.98
N LEU A 89 3.69 6.06 4.92
CA LEU A 89 4.97 5.91 4.21
C LEU A 89 6.15 6.12 5.17
N LYS A 90 6.13 7.21 5.94
CA LYS A 90 7.15 7.50 6.96
C LYS A 90 7.19 6.46 8.06
N PHE A 91 6.04 6.02 8.53
CA PHE A 91 5.93 4.97 9.55
C PHE A 91 6.56 3.65 9.09
N THR A 92 6.31 3.23 7.86
CA THR A 92 6.88 2.01 7.28
C THR A 92 8.32 2.17 6.84
N GLY A 93 8.82 3.41 6.74
CA GLY A 93 10.15 3.73 6.18
C GLY A 93 10.22 3.59 4.66
N LEU A 94 9.09 3.40 4.00
CA LEU A 94 9.02 3.30 2.53
C LEU A 94 9.40 4.62 1.85
N ASP A 95 9.12 5.76 2.48
CA ASP A 95 9.57 7.07 2.01
C ASP A 95 11.08 7.11 1.73
N LYS A 96 11.88 6.66 2.70
CA LYS A 96 13.35 6.62 2.56
C LYS A 96 13.84 5.62 1.51
N VAL A 97 13.10 4.50 1.35
CA VAL A 97 13.43 3.53 0.31
C VAL A 97 13.15 4.12 -1.06
N ILE A 98 12.00 4.77 -1.23
CA ILE A 98 11.61 5.43 -2.48
C ILE A 98 12.61 6.55 -2.84
N GLU A 99 12.94 7.43 -1.88
CA GLU A 99 13.93 8.49 -2.08
C GLU A 99 15.28 7.93 -2.54
N LYS A 100 15.82 6.94 -1.83
CA LYS A 100 17.12 6.30 -2.20
C LYS A 100 17.08 5.63 -3.57
N VAL A 101 15.95 5.02 -3.92
CA VAL A 101 15.78 4.39 -5.24
C VAL A 101 15.80 5.45 -6.33
N ILE A 102 15.05 6.54 -6.15
CA ILE A 102 14.98 7.63 -7.12
C ILE A 102 16.34 8.32 -7.29
N GLU A 103 17.04 8.63 -6.19
CA GLU A 103 18.35 9.30 -6.22
C GLU A 103 19.42 8.52 -6.99
N ASN A 104 19.36 7.20 -6.99
CA ASN A 104 20.40 6.34 -7.58
C ASN A 104 19.97 5.65 -8.88
N LEU A 105 18.74 5.83 -9.33
CA LEU A 105 18.25 5.23 -10.58
C LEU A 105 18.73 5.92 -11.86
N GLY A 106 19.33 7.10 -11.75
CA GLY A 106 19.70 7.92 -12.91
C GLY A 106 18.56 8.85 -13.35
N GLN A 107 18.39 9.04 -14.67
CA GLN A 107 17.33 9.93 -15.19
C GLN A 107 16.02 9.18 -15.39
N LEU A 108 15.35 8.90 -14.28
CA LEU A 108 14.02 8.31 -14.29
C LEU A 108 12.97 9.38 -14.63
N GLU A 109 12.21 9.19 -15.71
CA GLU A 109 11.14 10.09 -16.12
C GLU A 109 9.79 9.62 -15.57
N HIS A 110 9.46 8.34 -15.81
CA HIS A 110 8.18 7.75 -15.39
C HIS A 110 8.33 6.30 -14.95
N VAL A 111 7.46 5.90 -14.01
CA VAL A 111 7.23 4.50 -13.64
C VAL A 111 5.74 4.22 -13.69
N PHE A 112 5.36 3.17 -14.39
CA PHE A 112 3.97 2.72 -14.47
C PHE A 112 3.83 1.31 -13.92
N LEU A 113 2.83 1.13 -13.06
CA LEU A 113 2.34 -0.18 -12.72
C LEU A 113 1.43 -0.66 -13.85
N VAL A 114 1.72 -1.85 -14.38
CA VAL A 114 0.93 -2.44 -15.47
C VAL A 114 0.43 -3.85 -15.08
N GLY A 115 -0.15 -4.59 -16.01
CA GLY A 115 -0.58 -5.96 -15.77
C GLY A 115 -1.80 -6.12 -14.87
N LYS A 116 -1.86 -7.22 -14.14
CA LYS A 116 -3.03 -7.59 -13.32
C LYS A 116 -3.26 -6.64 -12.15
N LEU A 117 -2.19 -6.25 -11.47
CA LEU A 117 -2.29 -5.34 -10.32
C LEU A 117 -2.78 -3.96 -10.72
N ALA A 118 -2.38 -3.44 -11.88
CA ALA A 118 -2.88 -2.18 -12.42
C ALA A 118 -4.39 -2.21 -12.68
N LYS A 119 -4.94 -3.39 -12.98
CA LYS A 119 -6.38 -3.63 -13.15
C LYS A 119 -7.12 -3.92 -11.84
N GLY A 120 -6.44 -3.82 -10.69
CA GLY A 120 -7.03 -4.13 -9.38
C GLY A 120 -7.26 -5.63 -9.12
N LEU A 121 -6.63 -6.50 -9.91
CA LEU A 121 -6.68 -7.95 -9.73
C LEU A 121 -5.52 -8.41 -8.84
N SER A 122 -5.77 -9.42 -8.01
CA SER A 122 -4.71 -10.03 -7.20
C SER A 122 -3.66 -10.69 -8.09
N SER A 123 -2.38 -10.49 -7.76
CA SER A 123 -1.25 -11.10 -8.46
C SER A 123 -0.03 -11.18 -7.55
N ASP A 124 0.74 -12.25 -7.69
CA ASP A 124 2.06 -12.36 -7.06
C ASP A 124 3.16 -11.74 -7.93
N ILE A 125 2.80 -11.31 -9.13
CA ILE A 125 3.66 -10.61 -10.07
C ILE A 125 3.33 -9.12 -10.03
N ILE A 126 4.35 -8.29 -9.90
CA ILE A 126 4.30 -6.83 -9.98
C ILE A 126 4.99 -6.44 -11.28
N ASP A 127 4.20 -6.00 -12.26
CA ASP A 127 4.71 -5.57 -13.56
C ASP A 127 4.93 -4.05 -13.56
N LEU A 128 6.16 -3.61 -13.78
CA LEU A 128 6.54 -2.19 -13.81
C LEU A 128 7.16 -1.83 -15.17
N VAL A 129 6.76 -0.69 -15.70
CA VAL A 129 7.36 -0.08 -16.88
C VAL A 129 8.12 1.17 -16.44
N PHE A 130 9.40 1.22 -16.75
CA PHE A 130 10.29 2.34 -16.49
C PHE A 130 10.59 3.09 -17.78
N ILE A 131 10.47 4.40 -17.75
CA ILE A 131 10.81 5.30 -18.88
C ILE A 131 11.93 6.24 -18.40
N GLY A 132 13.01 6.31 -19.18
CA GLY A 132 14.17 7.14 -18.89
C GLY A 132 15.50 6.37 -19.02
N ASP A 133 16.59 7.11 -18.83
CA ASP A 133 17.93 6.53 -18.80
C ASP A 133 18.30 6.17 -17.35
N ILE A 134 18.11 4.91 -17.01
CA ILE A 134 18.22 4.42 -15.63
C ILE A 134 19.33 3.37 -15.47
N ASP A 135 19.95 3.34 -14.30
CA ASP A 135 20.87 2.28 -13.90
C ASP A 135 20.11 0.98 -13.61
N LYS A 136 20.02 0.13 -14.64
CA LYS A 136 19.35 -1.18 -14.55
C LYS A 136 20.00 -2.10 -13.51
N ASN A 137 21.32 -2.06 -13.37
CA ASN A 137 22.03 -2.93 -12.42
C ASN A 137 21.67 -2.56 -10.99
N TYR A 138 21.65 -1.26 -10.70
CA TYR A 138 21.20 -0.76 -9.40
C TYR A 138 19.74 -1.15 -9.14
N LEU A 139 18.83 -0.92 -10.09
CA LEU A 139 17.43 -1.28 -9.98
C LEU A 139 17.25 -2.78 -9.69
N PHE A 140 17.91 -3.66 -10.43
CA PHE A 140 17.85 -5.10 -10.20
C PHE A 140 18.33 -5.47 -8.78
N SER A 141 19.39 -4.84 -8.30
CA SER A 141 19.91 -5.09 -6.94
C SER A 141 18.91 -4.72 -5.84
N VAL A 142 18.16 -3.63 -6.06
CA VAL A 142 17.10 -3.19 -5.14
C VAL A 142 15.91 -4.13 -5.20
N VAL A 143 15.45 -4.46 -6.41
CA VAL A 143 14.29 -5.34 -6.62
C VAL A 143 14.51 -6.71 -6.01
N GLN A 144 15.67 -7.34 -6.17
CA GLN A 144 15.98 -8.63 -5.54
C GLN A 144 15.80 -8.60 -4.01
N LYS A 145 16.21 -7.51 -3.35
CA LYS A 145 16.05 -7.34 -1.90
C LYS A 145 14.56 -7.18 -1.51
N VAL A 146 13.78 -6.51 -2.35
CA VAL A 146 12.36 -6.28 -2.14
C VAL A 146 11.56 -7.56 -2.36
N GLU A 147 11.87 -8.34 -3.40
CA GLU A 147 11.23 -9.63 -3.70
C GLU A 147 11.27 -10.60 -2.53
N VAL A 148 12.45 -10.73 -1.89
CA VAL A 148 12.63 -11.59 -0.72
C VAL A 148 11.75 -11.15 0.45
N ASN A 149 11.57 -9.83 0.66
CA ASN A 149 10.80 -9.30 1.78
C ASN A 149 9.28 -9.35 1.54
N LEU A 150 8.85 -9.21 0.29
CA LEU A 150 7.43 -9.11 -0.08
C LEU A 150 6.83 -10.45 -0.54
N ASN A 151 7.66 -11.47 -0.78
CA ASN A 151 7.25 -12.73 -1.43
C ASN A 151 6.48 -12.47 -2.73
N LYS A 152 6.97 -11.53 -3.55
CA LYS A 152 6.42 -11.11 -4.83
C LYS A 152 7.51 -11.16 -5.88
N THR A 153 7.14 -11.37 -7.14
CA THR A 153 8.06 -11.31 -8.29
C THR A 153 7.84 -10.02 -9.05
N PHE A 154 8.92 -9.36 -9.42
CA PHE A 154 8.86 -8.12 -10.22
C PHE A 154 9.27 -8.39 -11.67
N TYR A 155 8.39 -8.03 -12.59
CA TYR A 155 8.71 -7.95 -14.01
C TYR A 155 8.96 -6.50 -14.39
N LEU A 156 10.18 -6.23 -14.88
CA LEU A 156 10.66 -4.88 -15.19
C LEU A 156 10.78 -4.72 -16.70
N HIS A 157 10.07 -3.75 -17.23
CA HIS A 157 10.11 -3.36 -18.64
C HIS A 157 10.77 -1.98 -18.76
N PHE A 158 11.59 -1.78 -19.77
CA PHE A 158 12.33 -0.56 -19.97
C PHE A 158 12.02 0.03 -21.33
N LEU A 159 11.62 1.30 -21.36
CA LEU A 159 11.39 2.08 -22.56
C LEU A 159 12.34 3.27 -22.55
N GLN A 160 13.07 3.46 -23.65
CA GLN A 160 13.84 4.66 -23.92
C GLN A 160 13.05 5.50 -24.91
N MET A 161 12.83 6.77 -24.59
CA MET A 161 12.30 7.75 -25.56
C MET A 161 13.44 8.49 -26.23
#